data_e84396f02fc62ec8c9dbd25f62f8b894
#
_entry.id   e84396f02fc62ec8c9dbd25f62f8b894
#
_cell.length_a   1.000
_cell.length_b   1.000
_cell.length_c   1.000
_cell.angle_alpha   90.00
_cell.angle_beta   90.00
_cell.angle_gamma   90.00
#
_symmetry.space_group_name_H-M   'P 1'
#
loop_
_entity.id
_entity.type
_entity.pdbx_description
1 polymer ?
#
loop_
_entity_poly.entity_id
_entity_poly.type
_entity_poly.pdbx_seq_one_letter_code
_entity_poly.pdbx_strand_id
1 'polypeptide(L)'
;MLKGKVYISAAAMITSLGEGVPRNMDAVLRGESGVKLCTDPRVTQSSVMAGIIPEAVYTALRVKYGEGYTRAELLAAECVKNVFADAPDGRTLMIIASAKGNVSLLEGRCGEGPRVPADDDPLLFGQMASRIGAMTDFPAANIRVISNACISGVSAIVIARRMILSGVCDNAVVVGVDTQNRFITSGFASFKSLSDEVCRPYDASRCGLNLGEACGAILLTRGRRSENDVAISGGAITDDANHISGPSRTGDGLYFAMRRAMDEAGVLQQQLDMLQMHGTATAYNDEMESKAASLAGLQDVPVQSLKPYFGHTMGASGVIETIIAAEELKRGVCAGTAGFSELGVPMQLNVSAANRELGENTVRHCLKTASGFGGTNAAVTLESGGSGDGEVGGLVD
;
A
#
# COMPACT_ATOMS: atom_id res chain seq x y z
N MET A 1 24.47 -0.88 1.55
CA MET A 1 23.15 -0.77 0.87
C MET A 1 23.13 -1.83 -0.23
N LEU A 2 22.04 -2.61 -0.31
CA LEU A 2 21.84 -3.64 -1.35
C LEU A 2 21.45 -2.95 -2.65
N LYS A 3 22.38 -2.85 -3.61
CA LYS A 3 22.10 -2.35 -4.95
C LYS A 3 21.49 -3.46 -5.80
N GLY A 4 20.59 -3.12 -6.70
CA GLY A 4 19.95 -4.04 -7.63
C GLY A 4 18.45 -3.78 -7.74
N LYS A 5 17.86 -4.29 -8.81
CA LYS A 5 16.42 -4.16 -9.12
C LYS A 5 15.72 -5.48 -8.91
N VAL A 6 14.47 -5.43 -8.47
CA VAL A 6 13.50 -6.52 -8.58
C VAL A 6 12.31 -6.00 -9.36
N TYR A 7 11.54 -6.88 -9.98
CA TYR A 7 10.53 -6.46 -10.97
C TYR A 7 9.14 -6.90 -10.54
N ILE A 8 8.17 -6.00 -10.67
CA ILE A 8 6.73 -6.32 -10.55
C ILE A 8 6.34 -6.99 -11.87
N SER A 9 6.23 -8.32 -11.86
CA SER A 9 5.90 -9.11 -13.04
C SER A 9 4.41 -9.49 -13.14
N ALA A 10 3.66 -9.38 -12.04
CA ALA A 10 2.21 -9.50 -12.00
C ALA A 10 1.64 -8.66 -10.87
N ALA A 11 0.41 -8.18 -11.02
CA ALA A 11 -0.32 -7.45 -10.00
C ALA A 11 -1.81 -7.77 -10.05
N ALA A 12 -2.45 -7.81 -8.87
CA ALA A 12 -3.89 -7.93 -8.71
C ALA A 12 -4.35 -7.01 -7.58
N MET A 13 -5.57 -6.51 -7.67
CA MET A 13 -6.17 -5.72 -6.60
C MET A 13 -7.69 -5.81 -6.60
N ILE A 14 -8.26 -5.69 -5.40
CA ILE A 14 -9.69 -5.60 -5.14
C ILE A 14 -9.89 -4.45 -4.15
N THR A 15 -10.71 -3.48 -4.51
CA THR A 15 -10.97 -2.27 -3.71
C THR A 15 -12.45 -1.89 -3.75
N SER A 16 -12.81 -0.79 -3.09
CA SER A 16 -14.14 -0.18 -3.20
C SER A 16 -14.50 0.28 -4.62
N LEU A 17 -13.51 0.45 -5.51
CA LEU A 17 -13.73 0.81 -6.93
C LEU A 17 -13.96 -0.43 -7.82
N GLY A 18 -13.67 -1.64 -7.32
CA GLY A 18 -13.90 -2.91 -7.98
C GLY A 18 -12.69 -3.82 -8.04
N GLU A 19 -12.78 -4.84 -8.88
CA GLU A 19 -11.79 -5.90 -9.04
C GLU A 19 -10.91 -5.65 -10.27
N GLY A 20 -9.61 -5.94 -10.13
CA GLY A 20 -8.62 -5.86 -11.19
C GLY A 20 -7.94 -4.49 -11.31
N VAL A 21 -6.68 -4.53 -11.74
CA VAL A 21 -5.82 -3.34 -11.87
C VAL A 21 -6.37 -2.34 -12.90
N PRO A 22 -6.79 -2.77 -14.14
CA PRO A 22 -7.27 -1.82 -15.14
C PRO A 22 -8.49 -1.03 -14.68
N ARG A 23 -9.48 -1.71 -14.06
CA ARG A 23 -10.71 -1.06 -13.56
C ARG A 23 -10.41 0.01 -12.52
N ASN A 24 -9.52 -0.30 -11.57
CA ASN A 24 -9.14 0.64 -10.53
C ASN A 24 -8.37 1.83 -11.09
N MET A 25 -7.41 1.59 -11.98
CA MET A 25 -6.64 2.66 -12.62
C MET A 25 -7.53 3.57 -13.46
N ASP A 26 -8.45 3.01 -14.24
CA ASP A 26 -9.36 3.79 -15.06
C ASP A 26 -10.34 4.63 -14.21
N ALA A 27 -10.81 4.09 -13.07
CA ALA A 27 -11.64 4.84 -12.12
C ALA A 27 -10.85 6.01 -11.50
N VAL A 28 -9.60 5.78 -11.10
CA VAL A 28 -8.70 6.83 -10.59
C VAL A 28 -8.52 7.95 -11.63
N LEU A 29 -8.22 7.60 -12.88
CA LEU A 29 -8.06 8.59 -13.96
C LEU A 29 -9.33 9.37 -14.28
N ARG A 30 -10.52 8.79 -14.07
CA ARG A 30 -11.80 9.50 -14.18
C ARG A 30 -12.16 10.33 -12.97
N GLY A 31 -11.34 10.33 -11.91
CA GLY A 31 -11.62 11.03 -10.65
C GLY A 31 -12.73 10.37 -9.81
N GLU A 32 -13.07 9.10 -10.06
CA GLU A 32 -14.12 8.38 -9.34
C GLU A 32 -13.66 7.98 -7.94
N SER A 33 -14.42 8.39 -6.91
CA SER A 33 -14.16 7.98 -5.52
C SER A 33 -14.96 6.74 -5.15
N GLY A 34 -14.26 5.75 -4.55
CA GLY A 34 -14.88 4.61 -3.89
C GLY A 34 -15.32 4.91 -2.45
N VAL A 35 -14.98 6.10 -1.92
CA VAL A 35 -15.39 6.56 -0.59
C VAL A 35 -16.83 7.07 -0.66
N LYS A 36 -17.72 6.44 0.12
CA LYS A 36 -19.16 6.75 0.16
C LYS A 36 -19.66 6.71 1.59
N LEU A 37 -20.85 7.26 1.81
CA LEU A 37 -21.52 7.14 3.10
C LEU A 37 -21.82 5.66 3.40
N CYS A 38 -21.24 5.15 4.48
CA CYS A 38 -21.40 3.78 4.96
C CYS A 38 -22.23 3.80 6.24
N THR A 39 -23.28 2.97 6.27
CA THR A 39 -24.13 2.72 7.44
C THR A 39 -24.11 1.25 7.86
N ASP A 40 -23.17 0.47 7.34
CA ASP A 40 -23.02 -0.94 7.67
C ASP A 40 -22.70 -1.11 9.17
N PRO A 41 -23.56 -1.83 9.92
CA PRO A 41 -23.36 -2.02 11.36
C PRO A 41 -22.08 -2.81 11.71
N ARG A 42 -21.47 -3.49 10.75
CA ARG A 42 -20.15 -4.13 10.93
C ARG A 42 -19.03 -3.10 10.95
N VAL A 43 -19.22 -1.94 10.33
CA VAL A 43 -18.21 -0.90 10.16
C VAL A 43 -18.41 0.24 11.16
N THR A 44 -19.65 0.62 11.44
CA THR A 44 -19.97 1.78 12.27
C THR A 44 -21.27 1.59 13.05
N GLN A 45 -21.44 2.31 14.16
CA GLN A 45 -22.69 2.37 14.90
C GLN A 45 -23.68 3.42 14.36
N SER A 46 -23.19 4.37 13.56
CA SER A 46 -24.02 5.43 12.98
C SER A 46 -23.81 5.52 11.47
N SER A 47 -22.96 6.42 11.04
CA SER A 47 -22.54 6.56 9.64
C SER A 47 -21.09 7.06 9.58
N VAL A 48 -20.39 6.73 8.50
CA VAL A 48 -19.01 7.18 8.25
C VAL A 48 -18.75 7.20 6.74
N MET A 49 -17.96 8.16 6.28
CA MET A 49 -17.46 8.14 4.91
C MET A 49 -16.32 7.12 4.80
N ALA A 50 -16.50 6.08 4.00
CA ALA A 50 -15.52 4.99 3.88
C ALA A 50 -15.54 4.32 2.49
N GLY A 51 -14.39 3.80 2.07
CA GLY A 51 -14.24 2.99 0.86
C GLY A 51 -14.45 1.50 1.18
N ILE A 52 -15.67 1.00 1.05
CA ILE A 52 -16.06 -0.36 1.43
C ILE A 52 -16.21 -1.24 0.19
N ILE A 53 -15.63 -2.43 0.21
CA ILE A 53 -15.80 -3.43 -0.85
C ILE A 53 -17.22 -4.00 -0.78
N PRO A 54 -17.95 -4.05 -1.92
CA PRO A 54 -19.32 -4.54 -1.96
C PRO A 54 -19.45 -5.97 -1.43
N GLU A 55 -20.54 -6.26 -0.69
CA GLU A 55 -20.79 -7.60 -0.11
C GLU A 55 -20.88 -8.70 -1.17
N ALA A 56 -21.33 -8.36 -2.39
CA ALA A 56 -21.38 -9.31 -3.50
C ALA A 56 -20.02 -9.96 -3.81
N VAL A 57 -18.90 -9.21 -3.65
CA VAL A 57 -17.54 -9.74 -3.82
C VAL A 57 -17.27 -10.83 -2.77
N TYR A 58 -17.57 -10.54 -1.50
CA TYR A 58 -17.36 -11.52 -0.42
C TYR A 58 -18.26 -12.75 -0.56
N THR A 59 -19.50 -12.56 -1.02
CA THR A 59 -20.41 -13.68 -1.30
C THR A 59 -19.83 -14.61 -2.39
N ALA A 60 -19.32 -14.05 -3.48
CA ALA A 60 -18.66 -14.81 -4.53
C ALA A 60 -17.41 -15.56 -4.02
N LEU A 61 -16.61 -14.90 -3.18
CA LEU A 61 -15.41 -15.51 -2.61
C LEU A 61 -15.74 -16.64 -1.62
N ARG A 62 -16.82 -16.51 -0.82
CA ARG A 62 -17.29 -17.62 0.05
C ARG A 62 -17.75 -18.81 -0.75
N VAL A 63 -18.43 -18.62 -1.87
CA VAL A 63 -18.79 -19.71 -2.77
C VAL A 63 -17.55 -20.43 -3.30
N LYS A 64 -16.48 -19.67 -3.62
CA LYS A 64 -15.24 -20.19 -4.18
C LYS A 64 -14.36 -20.92 -3.15
N TYR A 65 -14.19 -20.33 -1.95
CA TYR A 65 -13.24 -20.80 -0.93
C TYR A 65 -13.89 -21.47 0.27
N GLY A 66 -15.20 -21.39 0.41
CA GLY A 66 -15.97 -21.91 1.55
C GLY A 66 -16.25 -20.85 2.62
N GLU A 67 -17.21 -21.18 3.49
CA GLU A 67 -17.53 -20.41 4.68
C GLU A 67 -16.45 -20.61 5.74
N GLY A 68 -16.39 -19.79 6.74
CA GLY A 68 -15.44 -19.93 7.85
C GLY A 68 -14.12 -19.21 7.69
N TYR A 69 -13.89 -18.55 6.57
CA TYR A 69 -12.78 -17.63 6.37
C TYR A 69 -13.21 -16.17 6.60
N THR A 70 -12.30 -15.36 7.13
CA THR A 70 -12.56 -13.92 7.29
C THR A 70 -12.54 -13.20 5.95
N ARG A 71 -13.11 -12.00 5.90
CA ARG A 71 -13.08 -11.16 4.70
C ARG A 71 -11.65 -10.88 4.21
N ALA A 72 -10.74 -10.61 5.16
CA ALA A 72 -9.33 -10.37 4.84
C ALA A 72 -8.66 -11.61 4.25
N GLU A 73 -8.91 -12.80 4.80
CA GLU A 73 -8.36 -14.06 4.30
C GLU A 73 -8.86 -14.37 2.89
N LEU A 74 -10.15 -14.19 2.62
CA LEU A 74 -10.75 -14.40 1.29
C LEU A 74 -10.16 -13.49 0.22
N LEU A 75 -10.04 -12.18 0.53
CA LEU A 75 -9.44 -11.21 -0.39
C LEU A 75 -7.97 -11.52 -0.66
N ALA A 76 -7.21 -11.86 0.40
CA ALA A 76 -5.79 -12.18 0.26
C ALA A 76 -5.59 -13.42 -0.62
N ALA A 77 -6.35 -14.50 -0.38
CA ALA A 77 -6.27 -15.72 -1.18
C ALA A 77 -6.59 -15.45 -2.66
N GLU A 78 -7.63 -14.65 -2.94
CA GLU A 78 -8.01 -14.31 -4.32
C GLU A 78 -6.90 -13.52 -5.02
N CYS A 79 -6.39 -12.45 -4.40
CA CYS A 79 -5.34 -11.65 -5.00
C CYS A 79 -4.03 -12.44 -5.19
N VAL A 80 -3.66 -13.32 -4.25
CA VAL A 80 -2.48 -14.18 -4.38
C VAL A 80 -2.63 -15.12 -5.57
N LYS A 81 -3.77 -15.82 -5.71
CA LYS A 81 -4.00 -16.74 -6.83
C LYS A 81 -4.04 -16.04 -8.19
N ASN A 82 -4.47 -14.78 -8.23
CA ASN A 82 -4.47 -13.98 -9.46
C ASN A 82 -3.08 -13.53 -9.92
N VAL A 83 -2.08 -13.45 -9.03
CA VAL A 83 -0.70 -13.11 -9.41
C VAL A 83 0.22 -14.31 -9.47
N PHE A 84 -0.15 -15.41 -8.82
CA PHE A 84 0.65 -16.63 -8.71
C PHE A 84 -0.27 -17.86 -8.68
N ALA A 85 -0.50 -18.43 -9.85
CA ALA A 85 -1.44 -19.55 -10.02
C ALA A 85 -0.79 -20.93 -9.81
N ASP A 86 0.53 -21.02 -9.99
CA ASP A 86 1.27 -22.26 -9.86
C ASP A 86 1.49 -22.65 -8.39
N ALA A 87 1.79 -23.93 -8.14
CA ALA A 87 2.27 -24.35 -6.82
C ALA A 87 3.62 -23.69 -6.52
N PRO A 88 3.80 -23.06 -5.35
CA PRO A 88 5.04 -22.39 -5.04
C PRO A 88 6.19 -23.39 -4.91
N ASP A 89 7.29 -23.10 -5.58
CA ASP A 89 8.56 -23.78 -5.34
C ASP A 89 9.14 -23.39 -3.97
N GLY A 90 10.13 -24.12 -3.49
CA GLY A 90 10.77 -23.86 -2.18
C GLY A 90 11.50 -22.50 -2.11
N ARG A 91 11.59 -21.77 -3.24
CA ARG A 91 12.31 -20.48 -3.35
C ARG A 91 11.38 -19.29 -3.63
N THR A 92 10.06 -19.52 -3.60
CA THR A 92 9.05 -18.45 -3.67
C THR A 92 8.46 -18.22 -2.28
N LEU A 93 8.49 -16.99 -1.80
CA LEU A 93 7.92 -16.57 -0.52
C LEU A 93 6.59 -15.85 -0.71
N MET A 94 5.68 -15.98 0.24
CA MET A 94 4.53 -15.08 0.42
C MET A 94 4.78 -14.17 1.61
N ILE A 95 4.62 -12.85 1.42
CA ILE A 95 4.76 -11.84 2.47
C ILE A 95 3.43 -11.11 2.61
N ILE A 96 2.75 -11.36 3.73
CA ILE A 96 1.44 -10.78 4.05
C ILE A 96 1.67 -9.49 4.82
N ALA A 97 1.15 -8.38 4.31
CA ALA A 97 1.15 -7.08 4.96
C ALA A 97 -0.27 -6.74 5.46
N SER A 98 -0.42 -6.57 6.78
CA SER A 98 -1.69 -6.15 7.38
C SER A 98 -1.40 -5.37 8.67
N ALA A 99 -2.12 -4.27 8.88
CA ALA A 99 -1.97 -3.47 10.09
C ALA A 99 -2.69 -4.09 11.31
N LYS A 100 -3.70 -4.90 11.07
CA LYS A 100 -4.64 -5.35 12.13
C LYS A 100 -5.08 -6.81 12.03
N GLY A 101 -4.75 -7.52 10.95
CA GLY A 101 -5.12 -8.93 10.77
C GLY A 101 -6.63 -9.14 10.89
N ASN A 102 -7.00 -10.20 11.57
CA ASN A 102 -8.40 -10.61 11.78
C ASN A 102 -9.07 -9.93 12.99
N VAL A 103 -8.75 -8.66 13.29
CA VAL A 103 -9.27 -7.95 14.47
C VAL A 103 -10.81 -7.89 14.53
N SER A 104 -11.52 -8.04 13.41
CA SER A 104 -12.98 -8.15 13.36
C SER A 104 -13.54 -9.30 14.21
N LEU A 105 -12.75 -10.34 14.45
CA LEU A 105 -13.16 -11.46 15.32
C LEU A 105 -13.28 -11.08 16.79
N LEU A 106 -12.69 -9.95 17.22
CA LEU A 106 -12.86 -9.45 18.58
C LEU A 106 -14.27 -8.99 18.86
N GLU A 107 -15.01 -8.52 17.85
CA GLU A 107 -16.37 -8.01 18.05
C GLU A 107 -17.34 -9.08 18.53
N GLY A 108 -17.19 -10.32 18.09
CA GLY A 108 -17.96 -11.47 18.58
C GLY A 108 -17.60 -11.92 20.00
N ARG A 109 -16.50 -11.40 20.56
CA ARG A 109 -15.95 -11.77 21.87
C ARG A 109 -16.13 -10.65 22.93
N CYS A 110 -16.78 -9.56 22.57
CA CYS A 110 -17.05 -8.46 23.50
C CYS A 110 -17.95 -8.97 24.64
N GLY A 111 -17.47 -8.86 25.91
CA GLY A 111 -18.16 -9.35 27.10
C GLY A 111 -17.55 -10.63 27.69
N GLU A 112 -16.73 -11.35 26.97
CA GLU A 112 -15.86 -12.36 27.52
C GLU A 112 -14.65 -11.64 28.16
N GLY A 113 -14.35 -11.87 29.42
CA GLY A 113 -13.21 -11.23 30.10
C GLY A 113 -11.88 -11.41 29.33
N PRO A 114 -10.78 -10.72 29.72
CA PRO A 114 -9.51 -10.79 29.03
C PRO A 114 -9.02 -12.25 28.95
N ARG A 115 -8.90 -12.75 27.72
CA ARG A 115 -8.34 -14.08 27.44
C ARG A 115 -7.06 -13.95 26.63
N VAL A 116 -6.07 -14.75 26.99
CA VAL A 116 -4.94 -15.00 26.10
C VAL A 116 -5.48 -15.85 24.93
N PRO A 117 -5.31 -15.44 23.65
CA PRO A 117 -5.73 -16.28 22.53
C PRO A 117 -5.03 -17.66 22.60
N ALA A 118 -5.74 -18.72 22.28
CA ALA A 118 -5.13 -20.04 22.10
C ALA A 118 -4.19 -20.00 20.86
N ASP A 119 -3.21 -20.92 20.80
CA ASP A 119 -2.22 -20.95 19.71
C ASP A 119 -2.84 -21.15 18.33
N ASP A 120 -4.04 -21.72 18.25
CA ASP A 120 -4.82 -21.96 17.03
C ASP A 120 -5.87 -20.88 16.76
N ASP A 121 -5.90 -19.81 17.56
CA ASP A 121 -6.91 -18.74 17.42
C ASP A 121 -6.70 -17.96 16.11
N PRO A 122 -7.70 -17.92 15.19
CA PRO A 122 -7.59 -17.20 13.92
C PRO A 122 -7.39 -15.68 14.07
N LEU A 123 -7.52 -15.11 15.28
CA LEU A 123 -7.15 -13.74 15.60
C LEU A 123 -5.64 -13.50 15.43
N LEU A 124 -4.81 -14.51 15.67
CA LEU A 124 -3.36 -14.41 15.58
C LEU A 124 -2.91 -14.28 14.13
N PHE A 125 -1.95 -13.41 13.88
CA PHE A 125 -1.38 -13.22 12.53
C PHE A 125 -0.81 -14.52 11.94
N GLY A 126 -0.19 -15.36 12.76
CA GLY A 126 0.32 -16.66 12.33
C GLY A 126 -0.78 -17.60 11.83
N GLN A 127 -1.93 -17.59 12.48
CA GLN A 127 -3.09 -18.38 12.08
C GLN A 127 -3.75 -17.82 10.83
N MET A 128 -3.95 -16.50 10.74
CA MET A 128 -4.38 -15.85 9.50
C MET A 128 -3.47 -16.24 8.31
N ALA A 129 -2.17 -16.19 8.51
CA ALA A 129 -1.19 -16.54 7.49
C ALA A 129 -1.28 -18.02 7.07
N SER A 130 -1.40 -18.94 8.03
CA SER A 130 -1.56 -20.38 7.77
C SER A 130 -2.85 -20.69 6.99
N ARG A 131 -3.96 -20.00 7.30
CA ARG A 131 -5.24 -20.14 6.63
C ARG A 131 -5.20 -19.60 5.19
N ILE A 132 -4.55 -18.47 4.95
CA ILE A 132 -4.29 -17.96 3.60
C ILE A 132 -3.39 -18.94 2.85
N GLY A 133 -2.33 -19.45 3.49
CA GLY A 133 -1.44 -20.46 2.92
C GLY A 133 -2.18 -21.71 2.47
N ALA A 134 -3.10 -22.24 3.28
CA ALA A 134 -3.92 -23.38 2.95
C ALA A 134 -4.82 -23.17 1.72
N MET A 135 -5.35 -21.94 1.54
CA MET A 135 -6.16 -21.59 0.37
C MET A 135 -5.32 -21.38 -0.91
N THR A 136 -4.03 -21.10 -0.78
CA THR A 136 -3.16 -20.68 -1.88
C THR A 136 -2.02 -21.67 -2.14
N ASP A 137 -2.02 -22.81 -1.45
CA ASP A 137 -1.02 -23.88 -1.54
C ASP A 137 0.41 -23.45 -1.13
N PHE A 138 0.55 -22.30 -0.39
CA PHE A 138 1.84 -21.87 0.15
C PHE A 138 2.18 -22.62 1.43
N PRO A 139 3.34 -23.31 1.50
CA PRO A 139 3.82 -23.93 2.73
C PRO A 139 4.03 -22.88 3.83
N ALA A 140 3.65 -23.19 5.06
CA ALA A 140 3.79 -22.27 6.20
C ALA A 140 5.24 -21.76 6.39
N ALA A 141 6.24 -22.59 6.08
CA ALA A 141 7.65 -22.22 6.11
C ALA A 141 8.01 -21.09 5.12
N ASN A 142 7.22 -20.91 4.06
CA ASN A 142 7.43 -19.90 3.01
C ASN A 142 6.59 -18.63 3.23
N ILE A 143 5.87 -18.52 4.33
CA ILE A 143 5.03 -17.35 4.63
C ILE A 143 5.70 -16.47 5.67
N ARG A 144 5.62 -15.17 5.48
CA ARG A 144 6.04 -14.14 6.44
C ARG A 144 4.91 -13.14 6.61
N VAL A 145 4.80 -12.55 7.79
CA VAL A 145 3.85 -11.48 8.08
C VAL A 145 4.61 -10.22 8.47
N ILE A 146 4.23 -9.12 7.88
CA ILE A 146 4.74 -7.78 8.21
C ILE A 146 3.55 -6.95 8.71
N SER A 147 3.62 -6.58 9.98
CA SER A 147 2.67 -5.65 10.60
C SER A 147 3.45 -4.47 11.17
N ASN A 148 3.35 -3.34 10.49
CA ASN A 148 4.01 -2.08 10.84
C ASN A 148 3.08 -0.90 10.53
N ALA A 149 1.95 -0.86 11.22
CA ALA A 149 0.90 0.13 11.04
C ALA A 149 0.59 0.38 9.54
N CYS A 150 0.43 1.65 9.15
CA CYS A 150 0.05 2.02 7.78
C CYS A 150 1.15 1.80 6.75
N ILE A 151 2.41 1.64 7.16
CA ILE A 151 3.53 1.37 6.25
C ILE A 151 3.74 -0.12 5.95
N SER A 152 2.93 -1.02 6.52
CA SER A 152 3.12 -2.48 6.38
C SER A 152 3.33 -2.91 4.93
N GLY A 153 2.53 -2.40 3.99
CA GLY A 153 2.63 -2.74 2.58
C GLY A 153 3.95 -2.32 1.93
N VAL A 154 4.38 -1.07 2.14
CA VAL A 154 5.68 -0.59 1.61
C VAL A 154 6.83 -1.33 2.30
N SER A 155 6.75 -1.55 3.62
CA SER A 155 7.74 -2.33 4.36
C SER A 155 7.88 -3.75 3.82
N ALA A 156 6.76 -4.41 3.50
CA ALA A 156 6.78 -5.76 2.92
C ALA A 156 7.46 -5.77 1.54
N ILE A 157 7.22 -4.76 0.70
CA ILE A 157 7.90 -4.60 -0.61
C ILE A 157 9.42 -4.42 -0.42
N VAL A 158 9.83 -3.54 0.52
CA VAL A 158 11.26 -3.32 0.83
C VAL A 158 11.92 -4.60 1.33
N ILE A 159 11.25 -5.34 2.22
CA ILE A 159 11.77 -6.60 2.78
C ILE A 159 11.85 -7.67 1.68
N ALA A 160 10.79 -7.83 0.86
CA ALA A 160 10.78 -8.76 -0.28
C ALA A 160 11.94 -8.49 -1.24
N ARG A 161 12.13 -7.22 -1.64
CA ARG A 161 13.26 -6.81 -2.47
C ARG A 161 14.60 -7.21 -1.85
N ARG A 162 14.79 -6.96 -0.56
CA ARG A 162 16.04 -7.33 0.14
C ARG A 162 16.25 -8.83 0.19
N MET A 163 15.21 -9.62 0.43
CA MET A 163 15.28 -11.08 0.46
C MET A 163 15.63 -11.67 -0.91
N ILE A 164 15.05 -11.13 -1.99
CA ILE A 164 15.38 -11.54 -3.36
C ILE A 164 16.83 -11.18 -3.69
N LEU A 165 17.25 -9.94 -3.46
CA LEU A 165 18.60 -9.48 -3.78
C LEU A 165 19.69 -10.20 -2.97
N SER A 166 19.40 -10.58 -1.72
CA SER A 166 20.32 -11.37 -0.88
C SER A 166 20.30 -12.87 -1.17
N GLY A 167 19.46 -13.34 -2.09
CA GLY A 167 19.39 -14.76 -2.47
C GLY A 167 18.62 -15.68 -1.50
N VAL A 168 17.89 -15.11 -0.55
CA VAL A 168 17.02 -15.88 0.37
C VAL A 168 15.86 -16.52 -0.39
N CYS A 169 15.34 -15.83 -1.39
CA CYS A 169 14.33 -16.34 -2.32
C CYS A 169 14.59 -15.81 -3.72
N ASP A 170 13.97 -16.43 -4.73
CA ASP A 170 14.04 -16.00 -6.12
C ASP A 170 12.86 -15.11 -6.49
N ASN A 171 11.69 -15.40 -5.90
CA ASN A 171 10.48 -14.65 -6.10
C ASN A 171 9.79 -14.37 -4.75
N ALA A 172 8.96 -13.34 -4.71
CA ALA A 172 8.10 -13.06 -3.57
C ALA A 172 6.73 -12.56 -4.02
N VAL A 173 5.67 -13.18 -3.51
CA VAL A 173 4.31 -12.64 -3.58
C VAL A 173 4.11 -11.74 -2.37
N VAL A 174 4.00 -10.44 -2.58
CA VAL A 174 3.66 -9.49 -1.52
C VAL A 174 2.17 -9.19 -1.60
N VAL A 175 1.41 -9.54 -0.56
CA VAL A 175 -0.03 -9.28 -0.47
C VAL A 175 -0.33 -8.36 0.70
N GLY A 176 -0.95 -7.22 0.42
CA GLY A 176 -1.42 -6.27 1.43
C GLY A 176 -2.93 -6.34 1.57
N VAL A 177 -3.45 -6.55 2.78
CA VAL A 177 -4.89 -6.68 3.01
C VAL A 177 -5.31 -6.10 4.35
N ASP A 178 -6.34 -5.25 4.32
CA ASP A 178 -7.08 -4.84 5.51
C ASP A 178 -8.55 -4.56 5.16
N THR A 179 -9.47 -5.00 6.05
CA THR A 179 -10.91 -4.77 5.94
C THR A 179 -11.40 -3.91 7.11
N GLN A 180 -12.54 -3.24 6.99
CA GLN A 180 -13.04 -2.34 8.04
C GLN A 180 -13.98 -3.06 9.03
N ASN A 181 -13.99 -2.54 10.26
CA ASN A 181 -14.87 -2.99 11.35
C ASN A 181 -15.06 -1.87 12.37
N ARG A 182 -16.04 -2.05 13.27
CA ARG A 182 -16.37 -1.04 14.29
C ARG A 182 -15.22 -0.71 15.24
N PHE A 183 -14.41 -1.69 15.60
CA PHE A 183 -13.29 -1.47 16.52
C PHE A 183 -12.31 -0.43 15.92
N ILE A 184 -11.95 -0.59 14.66
CA ILE A 184 -11.05 0.33 13.96
C ILE A 184 -11.72 1.69 13.73
N THR A 185 -12.95 1.71 13.24
CA THR A 185 -13.68 2.96 12.98
C THR A 185 -13.85 3.77 14.26
N SER A 186 -14.22 3.12 15.38
CA SER A 186 -14.34 3.78 16.68
C SER A 186 -13.01 4.31 17.20
N GLY A 187 -11.92 3.56 16.98
CA GLY A 187 -10.56 4.01 17.32
C GLY A 187 -10.19 5.30 16.59
N PHE A 188 -10.35 5.34 15.26
CA PHE A 188 -10.06 6.56 14.48
C PHE A 188 -11.03 7.71 14.80
N ALA A 189 -12.30 7.42 15.08
CA ALA A 189 -13.26 8.44 15.54
C ALA A 189 -12.84 9.07 16.89
N SER A 190 -12.28 8.28 17.81
CA SER A 190 -11.80 8.78 19.10
C SER A 190 -10.60 9.75 18.96
N PHE A 191 -9.80 9.59 17.92
CA PHE A 191 -8.73 10.53 17.56
C PHE A 191 -9.24 11.78 16.82
N LYS A 192 -10.55 11.87 16.51
CA LYS A 192 -11.14 12.98 15.71
C LYS A 192 -10.40 13.16 14.37
N SER A 193 -10.03 12.04 13.74
CA SER A 193 -9.23 12.03 12.51
C SER A 193 -10.05 11.67 11.26
N LEU A 194 -11.34 11.34 11.42
CA LEU A 194 -12.23 11.00 10.31
C LEU A 194 -12.89 12.25 9.72
N SER A 195 -13.00 12.26 8.40
CA SER A 195 -13.72 13.28 7.64
C SER A 195 -15.15 12.83 7.36
N ASP A 196 -16.09 13.77 7.42
CA ASP A 196 -17.50 13.59 7.04
C ASP A 196 -17.73 13.75 5.52
N GLU A 197 -16.70 14.15 4.77
CA GLU A 197 -16.65 14.26 3.32
C GLU A 197 -15.53 13.40 2.76
N VAL A 198 -15.42 13.27 1.43
CA VAL A 198 -14.23 12.68 0.79
C VAL A 198 -13.01 13.51 1.17
N CYS A 199 -12.00 12.86 1.69
CA CYS A 199 -10.79 13.52 2.19
C CYS A 199 -10.06 14.28 1.07
N ARG A 200 -9.38 15.38 1.45
CA ARG A 200 -8.67 16.30 0.53
C ARG A 200 -7.21 16.46 0.96
N PRO A 201 -6.34 15.51 0.63
CA PRO A 201 -4.93 15.59 1.02
C PRO A 201 -4.28 16.89 0.56
N TYR A 202 -3.49 17.50 1.48
CA TYR A 202 -2.74 18.75 1.30
C TYR A 202 -3.58 20.02 1.10
N ASP A 203 -4.91 19.90 1.00
CA ASP A 203 -5.81 21.04 0.78
C ASP A 203 -5.96 21.90 2.03
N ALA A 204 -6.22 23.21 1.81
CA ALA A 204 -6.48 24.16 2.90
C ALA A 204 -7.75 23.82 3.69
N SER A 205 -8.73 23.18 3.06
CA SER A 205 -9.99 22.75 3.68
C SER A 205 -9.97 21.30 4.20
N ARG A 206 -8.78 20.63 4.25
CA ARG A 206 -8.67 19.26 4.74
C ARG A 206 -9.15 19.15 6.19
N CYS A 207 -9.92 18.12 6.50
CA CYS A 207 -10.53 17.95 7.82
C CYS A 207 -10.37 16.53 8.41
N GLY A 208 -9.60 15.67 7.77
CA GLY A 208 -9.37 14.30 8.22
C GLY A 208 -9.39 13.28 7.08
N LEU A 209 -9.16 12.04 7.42
CA LEU A 209 -9.10 10.92 6.50
C LEU A 209 -10.46 10.18 6.38
N ASN A 210 -10.59 9.37 5.36
CA ASN A 210 -11.59 8.31 5.31
C ASN A 210 -10.89 6.95 5.41
N LEU A 211 -11.54 5.98 6.05
CA LEU A 211 -11.06 4.60 6.07
C LEU A 211 -11.48 3.86 4.78
N GLY A 212 -10.74 2.78 4.44
CA GLY A 212 -11.06 1.97 3.28
C GLY A 212 -10.69 0.50 3.46
N GLU A 213 -11.34 -0.37 2.69
CA GLU A 213 -11.00 -1.77 2.51
C GLU A 213 -10.26 -1.97 1.20
N ALA A 214 -9.21 -2.76 1.21
CA ALA A 214 -8.56 -3.21 0.01
C ALA A 214 -7.75 -4.48 0.22
N CYS A 215 -7.51 -5.17 -0.88
CA CYS A 215 -6.44 -6.12 -1.03
C CYS A 215 -5.69 -5.83 -2.32
N GLY A 216 -4.36 -5.89 -2.27
CA GLY A 216 -3.51 -5.89 -3.44
C GLY A 216 -2.44 -6.96 -3.31
N ALA A 217 -2.06 -7.58 -4.41
CA ALA A 217 -0.93 -8.50 -4.47
C ALA A 217 -0.04 -8.16 -5.66
N ILE A 218 1.28 -8.29 -5.46
CA ILE A 218 2.29 -8.19 -6.51
C ILE A 218 3.22 -9.39 -6.46
N LEU A 219 3.59 -9.89 -7.64
CA LEU A 219 4.68 -10.85 -7.78
C LEU A 219 5.97 -10.09 -8.08
N LEU A 220 6.92 -10.16 -7.15
CA LEU A 220 8.27 -9.63 -7.32
C LEU A 220 9.21 -10.74 -7.77
N THR A 221 9.99 -10.47 -8.81
CA THR A 221 10.95 -11.41 -9.41
C THR A 221 12.34 -10.80 -9.46
N ARG A 222 13.38 -11.63 -9.37
CA ARG A 222 14.77 -11.20 -9.51
C ARG A 222 15.07 -10.66 -10.89
N GLY A 223 14.59 -11.32 -11.93
CA GLY A 223 14.78 -10.93 -13.33
C GLY A 223 13.52 -10.33 -13.93
N ARG A 224 13.70 -9.46 -14.90
CA ARG A 224 12.62 -8.90 -15.71
C ARG A 224 12.02 -10.01 -16.58
N ARG A 225 10.70 -10.15 -16.60
CA ARG A 225 9.97 -11.14 -17.39
C ARG A 225 9.31 -10.54 -18.63
N SER A 226 9.01 -9.25 -18.61
CA SER A 226 8.38 -8.51 -19.69
C SER A 226 8.94 -7.10 -19.78
N GLU A 227 8.93 -6.51 -20.97
CA GLU A 227 9.28 -5.09 -21.16
C GLU A 227 8.38 -4.14 -20.37
N ASN A 228 7.18 -4.59 -20.04
CA ASN A 228 6.21 -3.84 -19.23
C ASN A 228 6.41 -3.98 -17.72
N ASP A 229 7.37 -4.79 -17.25
CA ASP A 229 7.64 -4.94 -15.83
C ASP A 229 8.27 -3.66 -15.27
N VAL A 230 7.72 -3.18 -14.16
CA VAL A 230 8.23 -2.02 -13.43
C VAL A 230 9.19 -2.49 -12.35
N ALA A 231 10.36 -1.87 -12.30
CA ALA A 231 11.36 -2.21 -11.30
C ALA A 231 11.10 -1.49 -9.96
N ILE A 232 11.37 -2.19 -8.87
CA ILE A 232 11.62 -1.61 -7.55
C ILE A 232 13.14 -1.50 -7.41
N SER A 233 13.68 -0.30 -7.63
CA SER A 233 15.12 -0.05 -7.71
C SER A 233 15.74 0.32 -6.36
N GLY A 234 14.97 0.90 -5.43
CA GLY A 234 15.42 1.28 -4.10
C GLY A 234 14.33 1.15 -3.05
N GLY A 235 14.71 1.14 -1.77
CA GLY A 235 13.71 1.13 -0.70
C GLY A 235 14.31 1.25 0.70
N ALA A 236 13.62 1.99 1.56
CA ALA A 236 14.04 2.23 2.93
C ALA A 236 12.86 2.23 3.92
N ILE A 237 13.16 1.85 5.14
CA ILE A 237 12.27 1.94 6.30
C ILE A 237 13.04 2.73 7.36
N THR A 238 12.39 3.71 7.98
CA THR A 238 12.94 4.56 9.05
C THR A 238 11.90 4.74 10.14
N ASP A 239 12.37 5.24 11.28
CA ASP A 239 11.52 5.59 12.40
C ASP A 239 11.94 6.98 12.92
N ASP A 240 10.99 7.88 13.16
CA ASP A 240 11.26 9.20 13.75
C ASP A 240 11.17 9.21 15.26
N ALA A 241 10.71 8.12 15.89
CA ALA A 241 10.65 7.90 17.33
C ALA A 241 10.03 9.09 18.11
N ASN A 242 9.09 9.82 17.48
CA ASN A 242 8.54 11.05 18.07
C ASN A 242 7.37 10.78 19.02
N HIS A 243 6.30 10.13 18.53
CA HIS A 243 5.09 9.87 19.29
C HIS A 243 4.33 8.67 18.71
N ILE A 244 3.56 7.97 19.57
CA ILE A 244 2.83 6.75 19.16
C ILE A 244 1.79 6.98 18.06
N SER A 245 1.15 8.14 18.03
CA SER A 245 0.09 8.46 17.05
C SER A 245 0.34 9.76 16.27
N GLY A 246 1.34 10.54 16.63
CA GLY A 246 1.68 11.79 15.97
C GLY A 246 2.99 11.67 15.17
N PRO A 247 3.04 12.18 13.93
CA PRO A 247 4.26 12.20 13.14
C PRO A 247 5.29 13.17 13.73
N SER A 248 6.54 13.09 13.26
CA SER A 248 7.58 14.06 13.51
C SER A 248 7.12 15.48 13.13
N ARG A 249 7.53 16.48 13.90
CA ARG A 249 7.24 17.88 13.57
C ARG A 249 8.16 18.44 12.48
N THR A 250 9.30 17.78 12.24
CA THR A 250 10.34 18.23 11.32
C THR A 250 10.30 17.50 9.97
N GLY A 251 9.76 16.28 9.92
CA GLY A 251 9.74 15.43 8.73
C GLY A 251 11.02 14.63 8.49
N ASP A 252 11.97 14.65 9.43
CA ASP A 252 13.30 14.03 9.26
C ASP A 252 13.20 12.52 9.00
N GLY A 253 12.30 11.80 9.72
CA GLY A 253 12.16 10.35 9.54
C GLY A 253 11.76 9.99 8.11
N LEU A 254 10.75 10.66 7.56
CA LEU A 254 10.32 10.44 6.18
C LEU A 254 11.38 10.93 5.18
N TYR A 255 12.02 12.09 5.41
CA TYR A 255 13.14 12.55 4.61
C TYR A 255 14.25 11.51 4.48
N PHE A 256 14.65 10.87 5.58
CA PHE A 256 15.66 9.81 5.53
C PHE A 256 15.19 8.58 4.76
N ALA A 257 13.90 8.21 4.84
CA ALA A 257 13.35 7.14 4.02
C ALA A 257 13.45 7.47 2.52
N MET A 258 13.02 8.67 2.13
CA MET A 258 13.09 9.18 0.75
C MET A 258 14.52 9.16 0.23
N ARG A 259 15.46 9.80 0.95
CA ARG A 259 16.88 9.89 0.55
C ARG A 259 17.49 8.51 0.37
N ARG A 260 17.32 7.61 1.35
CA ARG A 260 17.89 6.26 1.26
C ARG A 260 17.31 5.43 0.13
N ALA A 261 16.00 5.57 -0.15
CA ALA A 261 15.37 4.87 -1.27
C ALA A 261 15.94 5.37 -2.61
N MET A 262 16.10 6.69 -2.78
CA MET A 262 16.71 7.29 -3.96
C MET A 262 18.20 6.92 -4.10
N ASP A 263 18.97 6.97 -3.02
CA ASP A 263 20.39 6.62 -2.99
C ASP A 263 20.62 5.13 -3.36
N GLU A 264 19.75 4.21 -2.87
CA GLU A 264 19.80 2.79 -3.27
C GLU A 264 19.49 2.61 -4.75
N ALA A 265 18.53 3.37 -5.29
CA ALA A 265 18.14 3.34 -6.70
C ALA A 265 19.17 4.03 -7.61
N GLY A 266 20.02 4.89 -7.08
CA GLY A 266 20.90 5.76 -7.86
C GLY A 266 20.14 6.84 -8.63
N VAL A 267 18.96 7.25 -8.13
CA VAL A 267 18.08 8.24 -8.77
C VAL A 267 18.26 9.60 -8.11
N LEU A 268 18.51 10.61 -8.92
CA LEU A 268 18.62 12.01 -8.48
C LEU A 268 17.24 12.67 -8.45
N GLN A 269 17.10 13.76 -7.69
CA GLN A 269 15.87 14.56 -7.56
C GLN A 269 15.28 14.95 -8.92
N GLN A 270 16.12 15.40 -9.84
CA GLN A 270 15.73 15.89 -11.18
C GLN A 270 15.25 14.76 -12.12
N GLN A 271 15.46 13.51 -11.74
CA GLN A 271 15.04 12.33 -12.50
C GLN A 271 13.69 11.78 -12.05
N LEU A 272 13.15 12.31 -10.92
CA LEU A 272 11.82 11.92 -10.46
C LEU A 272 10.72 12.59 -11.28
N ASP A 273 9.87 11.79 -11.89
CA ASP A 273 8.71 12.26 -12.66
C ASP A 273 7.48 12.47 -11.77
N MET A 274 7.37 11.72 -10.67
CA MET A 274 6.26 11.85 -9.74
C MET A 274 6.59 11.37 -8.33
N LEU A 275 5.83 11.92 -7.38
CA LEU A 275 5.84 11.63 -5.95
C LEU A 275 4.46 11.10 -5.56
N GLN A 276 4.35 9.82 -5.23
CA GLN A 276 3.13 9.28 -4.66
C GLN A 276 3.28 9.21 -3.14
N MET A 277 2.67 10.19 -2.45
CA MET A 277 2.84 10.34 -1.02
C MET A 277 1.69 9.73 -0.22
N HIS A 278 1.85 9.63 1.09
CA HIS A 278 0.85 9.03 1.97
C HIS A 278 -0.45 9.83 2.00
N GLY A 279 -0.37 11.16 2.20
CA GLY A 279 -1.45 12.13 2.04
C GLY A 279 -2.78 11.71 2.66
N THR A 280 -2.93 11.87 3.97
CA THR A 280 -4.12 11.41 4.71
C THR A 280 -5.19 12.48 4.88
N ALA A 281 -4.94 13.71 4.45
CA ALA A 281 -5.77 14.89 4.73
C ALA A 281 -5.91 15.21 6.23
N THR A 282 -5.05 14.65 7.06
CA THR A 282 -4.93 15.06 8.47
C THR A 282 -3.90 16.17 8.61
N ALA A 283 -4.16 17.13 9.49
CA ALA A 283 -3.33 18.33 9.61
C ALA A 283 -1.84 17.99 9.79
N TYR A 284 -1.53 17.16 10.78
CA TYR A 284 -0.14 16.89 11.17
C TYR A 284 0.63 16.02 10.16
N ASN A 285 -0.02 15.00 9.55
CA ASN A 285 0.66 14.16 8.59
C ASN A 285 1.02 14.93 7.33
N ASP A 286 0.06 15.68 6.77
CA ASP A 286 0.28 16.38 5.52
C ASP A 286 1.31 17.53 5.68
N GLU A 287 1.33 18.19 6.87
CA GLU A 287 2.39 19.13 7.22
C GLU A 287 3.77 18.46 7.30
N MET A 288 3.85 17.31 7.96
CA MET A 288 5.10 16.56 8.08
C MET A 288 5.62 16.14 6.71
N GLU A 289 4.74 15.61 5.85
CA GLU A 289 5.10 15.20 4.50
C GLU A 289 5.61 16.37 3.65
N SER A 290 4.96 17.56 3.75
CA SER A 290 5.41 18.75 3.03
C SER A 290 6.83 19.18 3.44
N LYS A 291 7.15 19.11 4.74
CA LYS A 291 8.48 19.39 5.26
C LYS A 291 9.52 18.36 4.76
N ALA A 292 9.17 17.07 4.80
CA ALA A 292 10.06 16.02 4.32
C ALA A 292 10.37 16.17 2.82
N ALA A 293 9.37 16.48 1.99
CA ALA A 293 9.56 16.74 0.56
C ALA A 293 10.45 17.97 0.32
N SER A 294 10.25 19.05 1.09
CA SER A 294 11.08 20.25 1.03
C SER A 294 12.54 19.96 1.42
N LEU A 295 12.77 19.21 2.52
CA LEU A 295 14.11 18.79 2.95
C LEU A 295 14.79 17.92 1.88
N ALA A 296 14.03 17.11 1.15
CA ALA A 296 14.53 16.29 0.06
C ALA A 296 14.73 17.07 -1.26
N GLY A 297 14.31 18.35 -1.33
CA GLY A 297 14.38 19.18 -2.54
C GLY A 297 13.39 18.74 -3.62
N LEU A 298 12.22 18.17 -3.24
CA LEU A 298 11.24 17.54 -4.13
C LEU A 298 9.95 18.38 -4.27
N GLN A 299 9.95 19.64 -3.88
CA GLN A 299 8.77 20.51 -3.87
C GLN A 299 8.16 20.77 -5.26
N ASP A 300 8.97 20.64 -6.32
CA ASP A 300 8.56 20.89 -7.70
C ASP A 300 8.12 19.61 -8.44
N VAL A 301 8.42 18.43 -7.88
CA VAL A 301 8.01 17.14 -8.44
C VAL A 301 6.49 16.99 -8.31
N PRO A 302 5.76 16.54 -9.37
CA PRO A 302 4.33 16.27 -9.27
C PRO A 302 3.97 15.36 -8.11
N VAL A 303 3.09 15.81 -7.24
CA VAL A 303 2.66 15.08 -6.02
C VAL A 303 1.23 14.61 -6.16
N GLN A 304 0.97 13.36 -5.76
CA GLN A 304 -0.37 12.83 -5.61
C GLN A 304 -0.57 12.06 -4.30
N SER A 305 -1.85 11.95 -3.89
CA SER A 305 -2.33 10.98 -2.92
C SER A 305 -3.57 10.27 -3.47
N LEU A 306 -3.64 8.96 -3.25
CA LEU A 306 -4.74 8.11 -3.68
C LEU A 306 -5.82 7.90 -2.61
N LYS A 307 -5.67 8.53 -1.43
CA LYS A 307 -6.64 8.39 -0.34
C LYS A 307 -8.06 8.85 -0.68
N PRO A 308 -8.27 9.89 -1.52
CA PRO A 308 -9.62 10.28 -1.93
C PRO A 308 -10.36 9.21 -2.73
N TYR A 309 -9.63 8.32 -3.39
CA TYR A 309 -10.18 7.27 -4.25
C TYR A 309 -10.57 6.01 -3.47
N PHE A 310 -9.67 5.54 -2.61
CA PHE A 310 -9.80 4.26 -1.92
C PHE A 310 -10.14 4.39 -0.44
N GLY A 311 -9.99 5.58 0.16
CA GLY A 311 -9.83 5.74 1.59
C GLY A 311 -8.45 5.28 2.06
N HIS A 312 -8.18 5.39 3.34
CA HIS A 312 -6.98 4.85 3.97
C HIS A 312 -7.16 3.36 4.24
N THR A 313 -6.56 2.53 3.43
CA THR A 313 -6.66 1.07 3.48
C THR A 313 -5.61 0.41 4.37
N MET A 314 -5.07 1.16 5.33
CA MET A 314 -4.17 0.69 6.37
C MET A 314 -2.92 -0.05 5.81
N GLY A 315 -2.68 -1.30 6.23
CA GLY A 315 -1.56 -2.11 5.76
C GLY A 315 -1.62 -2.49 4.28
N ALA A 316 -2.81 -2.46 3.66
CA ALA A 316 -2.97 -2.68 2.23
C ALA A 316 -2.53 -1.47 1.39
N SER A 317 -2.57 -0.24 1.96
CA SER A 317 -2.31 1.01 1.23
C SER A 317 -1.01 0.96 0.43
N GLY A 318 0.08 0.53 1.06
CA GLY A 318 1.39 0.50 0.41
C GLY A 318 1.43 -0.37 -0.84
N VAL A 319 0.71 -1.49 -0.85
CA VAL A 319 0.70 -2.41 -2.01
C VAL A 319 -0.21 -1.89 -3.11
N ILE A 320 -1.48 -1.53 -2.81
CA ILE A 320 -2.41 -1.05 -3.84
C ILE A 320 -1.93 0.25 -4.49
N GLU A 321 -1.37 1.16 -3.71
CA GLU A 321 -0.83 2.42 -4.19
C GLU A 321 0.43 2.20 -5.05
N THR A 322 1.30 1.24 -4.68
CA THR A 322 2.44 0.84 -5.53
C THR A 322 1.98 0.24 -6.86
N ILE A 323 0.89 -0.54 -6.88
CA ILE A 323 0.30 -1.06 -8.12
C ILE A 323 -0.16 0.08 -9.02
N ILE A 324 -0.88 1.05 -8.48
CA ILE A 324 -1.33 2.22 -9.25
C ILE A 324 -0.13 3.04 -9.74
N ALA A 325 0.89 3.31 -8.89
CA ALA A 325 2.10 4.01 -9.31
C ALA A 325 2.82 3.31 -10.49
N ALA A 326 2.89 1.97 -10.45
CA ALA A 326 3.46 1.20 -11.54
C ALA A 326 2.65 1.37 -12.85
N GLU A 327 1.31 1.37 -12.76
CA GLU A 327 0.44 1.60 -13.94
C GLU A 327 0.54 3.04 -14.46
N GLU A 328 0.67 4.02 -13.58
CA GLU A 328 0.88 5.43 -13.95
C GLU A 328 2.17 5.62 -14.73
N LEU A 329 3.27 5.02 -14.25
CA LEU A 329 4.55 5.06 -14.95
C LEU A 329 4.46 4.42 -16.34
N LYS A 330 3.78 3.26 -16.48
CA LYS A 330 3.56 2.59 -17.77
C LYS A 330 2.75 3.46 -18.73
N ARG A 331 1.70 4.11 -18.24
CA ARG A 331 0.81 4.97 -19.03
C ARG A 331 1.35 6.37 -19.26
N GLY A 332 2.43 6.76 -18.57
CA GLY A 332 3.01 8.10 -18.66
C GLY A 332 2.11 9.19 -18.08
N VAL A 333 1.39 8.88 -16.99
CA VAL A 333 0.44 9.80 -16.37
C VAL A 333 0.59 9.79 -14.85
N CYS A 334 0.52 10.95 -14.22
CA CYS A 334 0.32 11.11 -12.78
C CYS A 334 -1.14 11.52 -12.55
N ALA A 335 -1.92 10.69 -11.88
CA ALA A 335 -3.31 11.01 -11.57
C ALA A 335 -3.39 12.18 -10.60
N GLY A 336 -4.48 12.95 -10.69
CA GLY A 336 -4.74 14.06 -9.77
C GLY A 336 -5.04 13.58 -8.34
N THR A 337 -4.86 14.45 -7.37
CA THR A 337 -5.39 14.26 -6.01
C THR A 337 -6.81 14.80 -5.98
N ALA A 338 -7.80 13.91 -6.03
CA ALA A 338 -9.21 14.32 -6.12
C ALA A 338 -9.60 15.23 -4.94
N GLY A 339 -10.37 16.28 -5.24
CA GLY A 339 -10.83 17.26 -4.25
C GLY A 339 -9.82 18.33 -3.85
N PHE A 340 -8.58 18.27 -4.32
CA PHE A 340 -7.59 19.33 -4.07
C PHE A 340 -7.97 20.62 -4.83
N SER A 341 -7.89 21.76 -4.17
CA SER A 341 -8.15 23.08 -4.75
C SER A 341 -7.10 24.11 -4.39
N GLU A 342 -6.67 24.17 -3.16
CA GLU A 342 -5.71 25.17 -2.64
C GLU A 342 -4.76 24.52 -1.64
N LEU A 343 -3.47 24.85 -1.75
CA LEU A 343 -2.44 24.30 -0.86
C LEU A 343 -2.61 24.82 0.57
N GLY A 344 -2.76 23.90 1.54
CA GLY A 344 -2.97 24.19 2.95
C GLY A 344 -1.88 23.67 3.87
N VAL A 345 -0.71 23.32 3.35
CA VAL A 345 0.46 22.87 4.12
C VAL A 345 1.56 23.92 4.13
N PRO A 346 2.47 23.91 5.13
CA PRO A 346 3.43 25.00 5.32
C PRO A 346 4.52 25.08 4.26
N MET A 347 4.84 23.94 3.60
CA MET A 347 5.88 23.93 2.57
C MET A 347 5.24 23.70 1.20
N GLN A 348 5.84 24.29 0.17
CA GLN A 348 5.41 24.15 -1.21
C GLN A 348 5.40 22.68 -1.63
N LEU A 349 4.29 22.24 -2.25
CA LEU A 349 4.13 20.96 -2.92
C LEU A 349 3.43 21.16 -4.27
N ASN A 350 3.85 20.42 -5.28
CA ASN A 350 3.29 20.48 -6.62
C ASN A 350 2.09 19.52 -6.77
N VAL A 351 1.01 19.77 -6.02
CA VAL A 351 -0.24 18.99 -6.04
C VAL A 351 -1.19 19.52 -7.11
N SER A 352 -2.00 18.65 -7.70
CA SER A 352 -3.05 19.00 -8.67
C SER A 352 -4.25 18.09 -8.51
N ALA A 353 -5.45 18.62 -8.73
CA ALA A 353 -6.66 17.81 -8.86
C ALA A 353 -6.79 17.18 -10.27
N ALA A 354 -6.15 17.77 -11.28
CA ALA A 354 -6.16 17.26 -12.64
C ALA A 354 -5.02 16.24 -12.85
N ASN A 355 -5.28 15.23 -13.68
CA ASN A 355 -4.25 14.33 -14.17
C ASN A 355 -3.20 15.12 -14.96
N ARG A 356 -1.95 14.69 -14.89
CA ARG A 356 -0.82 15.30 -15.61
C ARG A 356 -0.10 14.25 -16.43
N GLU A 357 0.24 14.59 -17.66
CA GLU A 357 1.16 13.76 -18.45
C GLU A 357 2.56 13.85 -17.84
N LEU A 358 3.19 12.70 -17.68
CA LEU A 358 4.60 12.59 -17.38
C LEU A 358 5.38 12.85 -18.66
N GLY A 359 6.57 13.47 -18.54
CA GLY A 359 7.40 13.80 -19.70
C GLY A 359 7.70 12.62 -20.62
N GLU A 360 8.21 12.90 -21.82
CA GLU A 360 8.55 11.92 -22.87
C GLU A 360 9.81 11.06 -22.54
N ASN A 361 10.21 11.00 -21.29
CA ASN A 361 11.34 10.20 -20.84
C ASN A 361 11.11 8.71 -21.16
N THR A 362 12.12 8.06 -21.73
CA THR A 362 12.08 6.61 -21.97
C THR A 362 12.14 5.81 -20.68
N VAL A 363 12.73 6.40 -19.63
CA VAL A 363 12.77 5.86 -18.27
C VAL A 363 12.06 6.85 -17.35
N ARG A 364 11.04 6.38 -16.63
CA ARG A 364 10.28 7.18 -15.68
C ARG A 364 10.47 6.66 -14.27
N HIS A 365 10.54 7.59 -13.31
CA HIS A 365 10.76 7.27 -11.90
C HIS A 365 9.66 7.82 -11.01
N CYS A 366 9.18 6.98 -10.10
CA CYS A 366 8.27 7.38 -9.02
C CYS A 366 8.92 7.10 -7.68
N LEU A 367 8.82 8.05 -6.75
CA LEU A 367 9.10 7.80 -5.34
C LEU A 367 7.76 7.66 -4.59
N LYS A 368 7.46 6.44 -4.16
CA LYS A 368 6.29 6.12 -3.34
C LYS A 368 6.65 6.16 -1.86
N THR A 369 5.90 6.91 -1.06
CA THR A 369 6.11 7.01 0.39
C THR A 369 4.91 6.53 1.20
N ALA A 370 5.16 6.14 2.44
CA ALA A 370 4.14 5.85 3.43
C ALA A 370 4.63 6.26 4.81
N SER A 371 3.71 6.78 5.64
CA SER A 371 3.94 7.11 7.04
C SER A 371 2.88 6.43 7.91
N GLY A 372 3.22 6.10 9.14
CA GLY A 372 2.33 5.33 10.01
C GLY A 372 2.46 5.70 11.48
N PHE A 373 1.48 5.25 12.26
CA PHE A 373 1.54 5.33 13.71
C PHE A 373 2.79 4.63 14.24
N GLY A 374 3.32 5.14 15.35
CA GLY A 374 4.61 4.72 15.90
C GLY A 374 5.79 5.54 15.39
N GLY A 375 5.55 6.52 14.48
CA GLY A 375 6.61 7.32 13.85
C GLY A 375 7.33 6.60 12.71
N THR A 376 6.73 5.53 12.21
CA THR A 376 7.33 4.69 11.16
C THR A 376 7.12 5.31 9.78
N ASN A 377 8.17 5.28 8.95
CA ASN A 377 8.15 5.80 7.59
C ASN A 377 8.81 4.79 6.64
N ALA A 378 8.31 4.72 5.41
CA ALA A 378 8.89 3.89 4.37
C ALA A 378 8.81 4.57 3.00
N ALA A 379 9.78 4.27 2.14
CA ALA A 379 9.79 4.71 0.76
C ALA A 379 10.31 3.61 -0.16
N VAL A 380 9.78 3.56 -1.38
CA VAL A 380 10.30 2.74 -2.49
C VAL A 380 10.41 3.58 -3.74
N THR A 381 11.46 3.33 -4.53
CA THR A 381 11.64 3.94 -5.84
C THR A 381 11.24 2.94 -6.91
N LEU A 382 10.29 3.34 -7.77
CA LEU A 382 9.84 2.59 -8.93
C LEU A 382 10.48 3.18 -10.19
N GLU A 383 10.72 2.30 -11.17
CA GLU A 383 11.28 2.68 -12.47
C GLU A 383 10.59 1.89 -13.57
N SER A 384 10.08 2.59 -14.59
CA SER A 384 9.53 1.98 -15.82
C SER A 384 10.32 2.42 -17.04
N GLY A 385 10.34 1.59 -18.08
CA GLY A 385 11.12 1.86 -19.29
C GLY A 385 12.59 1.48 -19.13
N GLY A 386 13.37 1.79 -20.14
CA GLY A 386 14.76 1.38 -20.27
C GLY A 386 14.88 0.02 -20.96
N SER A 387 15.61 -0.01 -22.07
CA SER A 387 16.15 -1.26 -22.63
C SER A 387 17.08 -1.85 -21.57
N GLY A 388 16.71 -2.99 -21.03
CA GLY A 388 17.41 -3.59 -19.92
C GLY A 388 18.91 -3.66 -20.11
N ASP A 389 19.65 -3.38 -19.05
CA ASP A 389 20.96 -3.97 -18.85
C ASP A 389 20.72 -5.48 -18.66
N GLY A 390 20.59 -6.15 -19.81
CA GLY A 390 20.43 -7.59 -19.89
C GLY A 390 21.76 -8.26 -19.63
N GLU A 391 22.06 -8.58 -18.38
CA GLU A 391 22.74 -9.82 -18.13
C GLU A 391 21.70 -10.95 -18.16
N VAL A 392 21.41 -11.42 -19.35
CA VAL A 392 20.96 -12.79 -19.57
C VAL A 392 22.06 -13.66 -19.00
N GLY A 393 21.83 -14.22 -17.79
CA GLY A 393 22.71 -15.20 -17.22
C GLY A 393 22.85 -16.36 -18.22
N GLY A 394 23.97 -16.35 -18.95
CA GLY A 394 24.37 -17.49 -19.76
C GLY A 394 24.52 -18.68 -18.84
N LEU A 395 23.73 -19.71 -19.11
CA LEU A 395 24.07 -21.08 -18.76
C LEU A 395 25.46 -21.34 -19.33
N VAL A 396 26.43 -21.46 -18.48
CA VAL A 396 27.73 -22.08 -18.82
C VAL A 396 27.58 -23.55 -18.45
N ASP A 397 27.80 -24.40 -19.45
CA ASP A 397 27.81 -25.87 -19.41
C ASP A 397 28.55 -26.49 -18.22
#